data_b20059648e27fb878fc24fe9a8270925
#
_entry.id   b20059648e27fb878fc24fe9a8270925
#
_cell.length_a   1.000
_cell.length_b   1.000
_cell.length_c   1.000
_cell.angle_alpha   90.00
_cell.angle_beta   90.00
_cell.angle_gamma   90.00
#
_symmetry.space_group_name_H-M   'P 1'
#
loop_
_entity.id
_entity.type
_entity.pdbx_description
1 polymer ?
#
loop_
_entity_poly.entity_id
_entity_poly.type
_entity_poly.pdbx_seq_one_letter_code
_entity_poly.pdbx_strand_id
1 'polypeptide(L)'
;MRILYVEDNPELRETIGMLMEGEGRMVTSCACAEEALVLDAGHPFDVLVTDVSLPGMSGTDLARRLLANDPLRWVVLCSGYELGSQPGSWGPNVRALLKPFELEELEQLLGGIHTALASVPT
;
A
#
# COMPACT_ATOMS: atom_id res chain seq x y z
N MET A 1 -4.95 12.46 -0.54
CA MET A 1 -4.16 11.23 -0.78
C MET A 1 -5.12 10.06 -0.97
N ARG A 2 -5.02 9.40 -2.10
CA ARG A 2 -5.86 8.23 -2.42
C ARG A 2 -5.06 6.97 -2.15
N ILE A 3 -5.60 6.10 -1.31
CA ILE A 3 -4.96 4.86 -0.87
C ILE A 3 -5.71 3.67 -1.42
N LEU A 4 -5.01 2.75 -2.06
CA LEU A 4 -5.55 1.45 -2.46
C LEU A 4 -5.05 0.41 -1.46
N TYR A 5 -5.98 -0.19 -0.71
CA TYR A 5 -5.67 -1.15 0.34
C TYR A 5 -6.11 -2.54 -0.06
N VAL A 6 -5.19 -3.50 -0.05
CA VAL A 6 -5.47 -4.88 -0.45
C VAL A 6 -5.25 -5.81 0.72
N GLU A 7 -6.32 -6.46 1.17
CA GLU A 7 -6.33 -7.39 2.28
C GLU A 7 -7.42 -8.45 2.06
N ASP A 8 -7.05 -9.72 2.10
CA ASP A 8 -8.00 -10.81 1.86
C ASP A 8 -8.89 -11.13 3.07
N ASN A 9 -8.45 -10.81 4.28
CA ASN A 9 -9.26 -11.01 5.48
C ASN A 9 -10.29 -9.88 5.61
N PRO A 10 -11.60 -10.19 5.53
CA PRO A 10 -12.63 -9.13 5.51
C PRO A 10 -12.70 -8.31 6.80
N GLU A 11 -12.45 -8.91 7.96
CA GLU A 11 -12.48 -8.17 9.22
C GLU A 11 -11.32 -7.19 9.33
N LEU A 12 -10.11 -7.64 8.98
CA LEU A 12 -8.95 -6.77 8.96
C LEU A 12 -9.09 -5.67 7.92
N ARG A 13 -9.59 -6.03 6.73
CA ARG A 13 -9.80 -5.07 5.65
C ARG A 13 -10.71 -3.93 6.10
N GLU A 14 -11.82 -4.26 6.74
CA GLU A 14 -12.74 -3.25 7.23
C GLU A 14 -12.12 -2.40 8.34
N THR A 15 -11.53 -3.05 9.34
CA THR A 15 -10.98 -2.36 10.51
C THR A 15 -9.81 -1.45 10.13
N ILE A 16 -8.82 -1.99 9.44
CA ILE A 16 -7.63 -1.22 9.05
C ILE A 16 -7.99 -0.15 8.02
N GLY A 17 -8.89 -0.48 7.10
CA GLY A 17 -9.37 0.49 6.11
C GLY A 17 -10.00 1.72 6.77
N MET A 18 -10.83 1.50 7.77
CA MET A 18 -11.44 2.59 8.53
C MET A 18 -10.41 3.42 9.28
N LEU A 19 -9.41 2.75 9.87
CA LEU A 19 -8.35 3.43 10.62
C LEU A 19 -7.45 4.28 9.71
N MET A 20 -7.29 3.88 8.45
CA MET A 20 -6.49 4.65 7.51
C MET A 20 -7.24 5.88 6.96
N GLU A 21 -8.55 5.85 6.95
CA GLU A 21 -9.33 6.99 6.50
C GLU A 21 -9.19 8.16 7.46
N GLY A 22 -9.19 9.36 6.92
CA GLY A 22 -9.08 10.55 7.73
C GLY A 22 -9.06 11.78 6.85
N GLU A 23 -8.73 12.91 7.45
CA GLU A 23 -8.63 14.15 6.72
C GLU A 23 -7.52 14.07 5.68
N GLY A 24 -7.87 14.31 4.43
CA GLY A 24 -6.93 14.24 3.32
C GLY A 24 -6.62 12.83 2.85
N ARG A 25 -7.30 11.82 3.38
CA ARG A 25 -7.10 10.42 2.97
C ARG A 25 -8.40 9.79 2.52
N MET A 26 -8.38 9.17 1.34
CA MET A 26 -9.49 8.39 0.82
C MET A 26 -9.00 6.97 0.57
N VAL A 27 -9.64 6.00 1.20
CA VAL A 27 -9.23 4.59 1.12
C VAL A 27 -10.23 3.81 0.29
N THR A 28 -9.71 3.10 -0.71
CA THR A 28 -10.48 2.11 -1.45
C THR A 28 -9.89 0.74 -1.13
N SER A 29 -10.70 -0.16 -0.62
CA SER A 29 -10.26 -1.48 -0.21
C SER A 29 -10.71 -2.55 -1.20
N CYS A 30 -9.89 -3.59 -1.36
CA CYS A 30 -10.26 -4.76 -2.14
C CYS A 30 -9.63 -6.02 -1.56
N ALA A 31 -10.09 -7.18 -2.01
CA ALA A 31 -9.74 -8.45 -1.41
C ALA A 31 -8.58 -9.16 -2.09
N CYS A 32 -8.23 -8.79 -3.31
CA CYS A 32 -7.19 -9.48 -4.07
C CYS A 32 -6.43 -8.53 -4.99
N ALA A 33 -5.25 -8.97 -5.42
CA ALA A 33 -4.37 -8.18 -6.27
C ALA A 33 -4.97 -7.94 -7.65
N GLU A 34 -5.68 -8.92 -8.19
CA GLU A 34 -6.31 -8.82 -9.50
C GLU A 34 -7.33 -7.68 -9.55
N GLU A 35 -8.14 -7.57 -8.49
CA GLU A 35 -9.10 -6.47 -8.37
C GLU A 35 -8.38 -5.12 -8.24
N ALA A 36 -7.29 -5.10 -7.48
CA ALA A 36 -6.49 -3.89 -7.30
C ALA A 36 -5.95 -3.37 -8.62
N LEU A 37 -5.49 -4.25 -9.51
CA LEU A 37 -5.00 -3.85 -10.83
C LEU A 37 -6.08 -3.19 -11.65
N VAL A 38 -7.30 -3.71 -11.60
CA VAL A 38 -8.44 -3.14 -12.33
C VAL A 38 -8.77 -1.75 -11.79
N LEU A 39 -8.82 -1.62 -10.46
CA LEU A 39 -9.14 -0.34 -9.83
C LEU A 39 -8.08 0.73 -10.14
N ASP A 40 -6.82 0.37 -10.06
CA ASP A 40 -5.73 1.30 -10.33
C ASP A 40 -5.68 1.71 -11.79
N ALA A 41 -5.94 0.78 -12.70
CA ALA A 41 -5.97 1.06 -14.14
C ALA A 41 -7.06 2.09 -14.49
N GLY A 42 -8.18 2.03 -13.81
CA GLY A 42 -9.27 2.98 -14.03
C GLY A 42 -8.99 4.37 -13.50
N HIS A 43 -8.32 4.45 -12.35
CA HIS A 43 -7.97 5.73 -11.74
C HIS A 43 -6.80 5.51 -10.76
N PRO A 44 -5.56 5.81 -11.16
CA PRO A 44 -4.38 5.50 -10.35
C PRO A 44 -4.43 6.11 -8.95
N PHE A 45 -3.96 5.33 -7.99
CA PHE A 45 -3.90 5.74 -6.59
C PHE A 45 -2.52 6.31 -6.26
N ASP A 46 -2.46 7.11 -5.20
CA ASP A 46 -1.20 7.70 -4.74
C ASP A 46 -0.34 6.68 -4.01
N VAL A 47 -0.97 5.80 -3.24
CA VAL A 47 -0.31 4.82 -2.39
C VAL A 47 -0.98 3.47 -2.52
N LEU A 48 -0.17 2.43 -2.67
CA LEU A 48 -0.64 1.05 -2.53
C LEU A 48 -0.24 0.54 -1.15
N VAL A 49 -1.20 0.08 -0.35
CA VAL A 49 -0.96 -0.62 0.91
C VAL A 49 -1.46 -2.04 0.71
N THR A 50 -0.59 -3.01 0.69
CA THR A 50 -0.98 -4.39 0.40
C THR A 50 -0.32 -5.40 1.32
N ASP A 51 -1.07 -6.44 1.64
CA ASP A 51 -0.52 -7.64 2.25
C ASP A 51 0.35 -8.34 1.21
N VAL A 52 1.47 -8.90 1.65
CA VAL A 52 2.36 -9.65 0.77
C VAL A 52 1.74 -10.99 0.40
N SER A 53 1.18 -11.68 1.39
CA SER A 53 0.55 -13.00 1.20
C SER A 53 -0.92 -12.83 0.86
N LEU A 54 -1.25 -13.05 -0.40
CA LEU A 54 -2.62 -12.99 -0.90
C LEU A 54 -2.90 -14.25 -1.72
N PRO A 55 -4.16 -14.70 -1.76
CA PRO A 55 -4.51 -15.81 -2.67
C PRO A 55 -4.38 -15.34 -4.12
N GLY A 56 -3.92 -16.23 -4.99
CA GLY A 56 -3.66 -15.87 -6.38
C GLY A 56 -2.38 -15.04 -6.51
N MET A 57 -2.47 -13.89 -7.16
CA MET A 57 -1.32 -12.99 -7.29
C MET A 57 -0.91 -12.43 -5.93
N SER A 58 0.38 -12.52 -5.61
CA SER A 58 0.89 -11.98 -4.35
C SER A 58 0.91 -10.45 -4.34
N GLY A 59 0.99 -9.87 -3.13
CA GLY A 59 1.14 -8.42 -2.99
C GLY A 59 2.45 -7.92 -3.57
N THR A 60 3.50 -8.72 -3.53
CA THR A 60 4.80 -8.35 -4.13
C THR A 60 4.71 -8.30 -5.65
N ASP A 61 4.02 -9.24 -6.28
CA ASP A 61 3.81 -9.23 -7.73
C ASP A 61 2.95 -8.04 -8.15
N LEU A 62 1.92 -7.72 -7.36
CA LEU A 62 1.10 -6.53 -7.57
C LEU A 62 1.96 -5.27 -7.54
N ALA A 63 2.79 -5.15 -6.51
CA ALA A 63 3.67 -3.99 -6.36
C ALA A 63 4.61 -3.84 -7.56
N ARG A 64 5.21 -4.94 -8.02
CA ARG A 64 6.11 -4.92 -9.16
C ARG A 64 5.41 -4.43 -10.42
N ARG A 65 4.17 -4.87 -10.64
CA ARG A 65 3.41 -4.44 -11.81
C ARG A 65 3.10 -2.95 -11.79
N LEU A 66 2.70 -2.43 -10.63
CA LEU A 66 2.42 -1.00 -10.50
C LEU A 66 3.70 -0.17 -10.62
N LEU A 67 4.80 -0.64 -10.06
CA LEU A 67 6.09 0.04 -10.14
C LEU A 67 6.68 0.01 -11.55
N ALA A 68 6.35 -0.99 -12.35
CA ALA A 68 6.79 -1.05 -13.75
C ALA A 68 6.21 0.12 -14.55
N ASN A 69 4.99 0.54 -14.23
CA ASN A 69 4.33 1.66 -14.90
C ASN A 69 4.66 3.00 -14.24
N ASP A 70 4.91 2.99 -12.94
CA ASP A 70 5.20 4.20 -12.17
C ASP A 70 6.26 3.88 -11.10
N PRO A 71 7.54 4.00 -11.44
CA PRO A 71 8.63 3.65 -10.51
C PRO A 71 8.67 4.48 -9.23
N LEU A 72 8.03 5.63 -9.22
CA LEU A 72 7.99 6.52 -8.05
C LEU A 72 6.75 6.31 -7.20
N ARG A 73 5.90 5.33 -7.53
CA ARG A 73 4.70 5.02 -6.76
C ARG A 73 5.06 4.67 -5.32
N TRP A 74 4.30 5.21 -4.38
CA TRP A 74 4.43 4.82 -2.98
C TRP A 74 3.77 3.47 -2.75
N VAL A 75 4.51 2.57 -2.12
CA VAL A 75 4.03 1.21 -1.84
C VAL A 75 4.40 0.84 -0.41
N VAL A 76 3.42 0.34 0.33
CA VAL A 76 3.62 -0.21 1.67
C VAL A 76 3.31 -1.70 1.62
N LEU A 77 4.31 -2.53 1.89
CA LEU A 77 4.17 -3.98 1.90
C LEU A 77 4.05 -4.46 3.34
N CYS A 78 2.91 -5.07 3.67
CA CYS A 78 2.63 -5.59 5.01
C CYS A 78 2.91 -7.09 5.03
N SER A 79 3.78 -7.54 5.93
CA SER A 79 4.23 -8.93 5.97
C SER A 79 4.36 -9.42 7.40
N GLY A 80 4.08 -10.71 7.62
CA GLY A 80 4.32 -11.37 8.91
C GLY A 80 5.76 -11.83 9.09
N TYR A 81 6.62 -11.59 8.11
CA TYR A 81 8.05 -11.94 8.14
C TYR A 81 8.86 -10.85 7.47
N GLU A 82 10.14 -10.78 7.80
CA GLU A 82 11.02 -9.82 7.15
C GLU A 82 11.21 -10.17 5.68
N LEU A 83 11.10 -9.15 4.84
CA LEU A 83 11.35 -9.30 3.42
C LEU A 83 12.86 -9.21 3.22
N GLY A 84 13.50 -10.36 3.07
CA GLY A 84 14.95 -10.50 3.07
C GLY A 84 15.71 -9.57 2.13
N SER A 85 15.16 -9.27 0.97
CA SER A 85 15.73 -8.24 0.11
C SER A 85 15.16 -6.89 0.51
N GLN A 86 15.94 -5.86 0.30
CA GLN A 86 15.60 -4.50 0.66
C GLN A 86 14.39 -4.03 -0.17
N PRO A 87 13.25 -3.70 0.44
CA PRO A 87 12.14 -3.15 -0.33
C PRO A 87 12.54 -1.94 -1.16
N GLY A 88 13.47 -1.14 -0.67
CA GLY A 88 14.00 0.01 -1.41
C GLY A 88 14.69 -0.33 -2.72
N SER A 89 15.11 -1.59 -2.94
CA SER A 89 15.68 -2.02 -4.21
C SER A 89 14.63 -2.12 -5.31
N TRP A 90 13.36 -2.17 -4.96
CA TRP A 90 12.26 -2.25 -5.92
C TRP A 90 11.83 -0.87 -6.41
N GLY A 91 12.12 0.16 -5.64
CA GLY A 91 11.79 1.53 -5.97
C GLY A 91 12.13 2.44 -4.78
N PRO A 92 12.34 3.74 -5.02
CA PRO A 92 12.73 4.67 -3.94
C PRO A 92 11.65 4.89 -2.90
N ASN A 93 10.39 4.60 -3.23
CA ASN A 93 9.25 4.88 -2.36
C ASN A 93 8.53 3.63 -1.87
N VAL A 94 9.24 2.50 -1.82
CA VAL A 94 8.70 1.25 -1.30
C VAL A 94 9.11 1.09 0.16
N ARG A 95 8.13 0.80 1.01
CA ARG A 95 8.33 0.61 2.45
C ARG A 95 7.74 -0.72 2.88
N ALA A 96 8.28 -1.29 3.93
CA ALA A 96 7.77 -2.53 4.51
C ALA A 96 7.26 -2.26 5.92
N LEU A 97 6.17 -2.93 6.29
CA LEU A 97 5.59 -2.84 7.62
C LEU A 97 5.42 -4.26 8.14
N LEU A 98 6.15 -4.61 9.20
CA LEU A 98 6.15 -5.95 9.75
C LEU A 98 4.94 -6.16 10.67
N LYS A 99 4.20 -7.25 10.45
CA LYS A 99 3.08 -7.64 11.31
C LYS A 99 3.56 -8.41 12.53
N PRO A 100 2.95 -8.26 13.69
CA PRO A 100 1.88 -7.28 13.97
C PRO A 100 2.47 -5.88 14.14
N PHE A 101 1.80 -4.89 13.55
CA PHE A 101 2.25 -3.50 13.69
C PHE A 101 1.27 -2.71 14.53
N GLU A 102 1.76 -1.65 15.15
CA GLU A 102 0.94 -0.72 15.92
C GLU A 102 0.26 0.26 14.97
N LEU A 103 -0.94 0.71 15.34
CA LEU A 103 -1.63 1.74 14.58
C LEU A 103 -0.74 2.98 14.41
N GLU A 104 0.00 3.32 15.45
CA GLU A 104 0.90 4.48 15.42
C GLU A 104 1.98 4.35 14.34
N GLU A 105 2.52 3.15 14.13
CA GLU A 105 3.50 2.91 13.07
C GLU A 105 2.89 3.17 11.69
N LEU A 106 1.67 2.68 11.47
CA LEU A 106 0.96 2.89 10.22
C LEU A 106 0.65 4.37 10.01
N GLU A 107 0.19 5.06 11.05
CA GLU A 107 -0.11 6.48 10.99
C GLU A 107 1.12 7.33 10.69
N GLN A 108 2.25 7.02 11.31
CA GLN A 108 3.50 7.74 11.04
C GLN A 108 3.95 7.53 9.60
N LEU A 109 3.84 6.32 9.11
CA LEU A 109 4.23 5.98 7.74
C LEU A 109 3.36 6.72 6.73
N LEU A 110 2.05 6.67 6.89
CA LEU A 110 1.11 7.36 6.00
C LEU A 110 1.26 8.88 6.09
N GLY A 111 1.50 9.40 7.28
CA GLY A 111 1.74 10.83 7.48
C GLY A 111 3.00 11.29 6.74
N GLY A 112 4.06 10.50 6.81
CA GLY A 112 5.30 10.78 6.08
C GLY A 112 5.11 10.76 4.57
N ILE A 113 4.33 9.81 4.07
CA ILE A 113 4.01 9.71 2.64
C ILE A 113 3.19 10.93 2.20
N HIS A 114 2.19 11.30 3.00
CA HIS A 114 1.34 12.46 2.70
C HIS A 114 2.18 13.74 2.60
N THR A 115 3.10 13.93 3.54
CA THR A 115 4.01 15.06 3.53
C THR A 115 4.90 15.05 2.28
N ALA A 116 5.44 13.89 1.92
CA ALA A 116 6.28 13.75 0.74
C ALA A 116 5.52 14.08 -0.54
N LEU A 117 4.28 13.61 -0.67
CA LEU A 117 3.43 13.89 -1.82
C LEU A 117 3.11 15.39 -1.93
N ALA A 118 2.85 16.03 -0.79
CA ALA A 118 2.54 17.46 -0.76
C ALA A 118 3.77 18.33 -1.07
N SER A 119 4.97 17.80 -0.89
CA SER A 119 6.22 18.52 -1.09
C SER A 119 6.75 18.43 -2.53
N VAL A 120 6.16 17.60 -3.37
CA VAL A 120 6.62 17.42 -4.75
C VAL A 120 6.41 18.72 -5.53
N PRO A 121 7.46 19.28 -6.14
CA PRO A 121 7.31 20.47 -6.97
C PRO A 121 6.44 20.16 -8.19
N THR A 122 5.58 21.05 -8.50
CA THR A 122 4.73 20.93 -9.69
C THR A 122 5.37 21.60 -10.89
#